data_b91a54c99e758cbe0ae70787ffd6cbac
#
_entry.id   b91a54c99e758cbe0ae70787ffd6cbac
#
_cell.length_a   1.000
_cell.length_b   1.000
_cell.length_c   1.000
_cell.angle_alpha   90.00
_cell.angle_beta   90.00
_cell.angle_gamma   90.00
#
_symmetry.space_group_name_H-M   'P 1'
#
loop_
_entity.id
_entity.type
_entity.pdbx_description
1 polymer ?
#
loop_
_entity_poly.entity_id
_entity_poly.type
_entity_poly.pdbx_seq_one_letter_code
_entity_poly.pdbx_strand_id
1 'polypeptide(L)'
;MPAPPPDTTAPPVPPPPLDPPPEQVGLAFGPYHLPTGLYGPDHSATLRAARSIDFWADLEAARRAGARVILSFVGNERRYRDDKNHFSMAKWKARVDRYRGYDISSYIQDGTVIGHYILDEPHDPSNWGGTVVTRAQVDEMAQYSKSIWPSLPTIIRGWPEFLKGYQYQYLDAAWAQYSERFGDVDAFIANNVRDARAAGLQLVVGLNLLGGGTKSAGLKGYGSRYALTAAQVRNKGGVLMAEPYSCAFINWEYNEAYFGRSDIKGALEELNQKARNRPKKSCAK
;
A
#
# COMPACT_ATOMS: atom_id res chain seq x y z
N MET A 1 8.57 39.92 -11.94
CA MET A 1 9.72 39.06 -11.60
C MET A 1 9.76 37.97 -12.64
N PRO A 2 10.89 37.64 -13.28
CA PRO A 2 10.97 36.49 -14.16
C PRO A 2 10.80 35.21 -13.33
N ALA A 3 10.13 34.19 -13.91
CA ALA A 3 9.98 32.88 -13.29
C ALA A 3 11.37 32.28 -12.98
N PRO A 4 11.55 31.58 -11.85
CA PRO A 4 12.80 30.90 -11.59
C PRO A 4 13.07 29.88 -12.70
N PRO A 5 14.34 29.68 -13.10
CA PRO A 5 14.67 28.69 -14.12
C PRO A 5 14.20 27.30 -13.67
N PRO A 6 13.82 26.44 -14.61
CA PRO A 6 13.47 25.06 -14.26
C PRO A 6 14.67 24.40 -13.59
N ASP A 7 14.40 23.69 -12.51
CA ASP A 7 15.41 22.90 -11.78
C ASP A 7 15.91 21.79 -12.70
N THR A 8 17.04 22.03 -13.37
CA THR A 8 17.65 21.16 -14.38
C THR A 8 18.66 20.17 -13.75
N THR A 9 18.57 19.90 -12.46
CA THR A 9 19.34 18.81 -11.89
C THR A 9 18.82 17.48 -12.44
N ALA A 10 19.68 16.79 -13.19
CA ALA A 10 19.38 15.43 -13.64
C ALA A 10 18.93 14.59 -12.43
N PRO A 11 17.93 13.71 -12.61
CA PRO A 11 17.48 12.87 -11.51
C PRO A 11 18.68 12.08 -10.96
N PRO A 12 18.75 11.89 -9.63
CA PRO A 12 19.89 11.20 -9.03
C PRO A 12 19.97 9.77 -9.59
N VAL A 13 21.17 9.40 -10.05
CA VAL A 13 21.45 8.07 -10.59
C VAL A 13 21.34 7.03 -9.46
N PRO A 14 20.71 5.85 -9.70
CA PRO A 14 20.68 4.80 -8.69
C PRO A 14 22.11 4.36 -8.36
N PRO A 15 22.40 4.03 -7.10
CA PRO A 15 23.67 3.41 -6.75
C PRO A 15 23.83 2.09 -7.52
N PRO A 16 25.07 1.67 -7.89
CA PRO A 16 25.28 0.38 -8.51
C PRO A 16 24.73 -0.72 -7.61
N PRO A 17 24.09 -1.75 -8.17
CA PRO A 17 23.59 -2.87 -7.38
C PRO A 17 24.76 -3.51 -6.65
N LEU A 18 24.69 -3.50 -5.33
CA LEU A 18 25.51 -4.36 -4.49
C LEU A 18 25.06 -5.82 -4.70
N ASP A 19 25.65 -6.78 -3.99
CA ASP A 19 25.35 -8.21 -4.08
C ASP A 19 23.85 -8.52 -4.31
N PRO A 20 23.53 -9.67 -4.93
CA PRO A 20 22.13 -10.03 -5.16
C PRO A 20 21.33 -9.95 -3.86
N PRO A 21 20.12 -9.38 -3.89
CA PRO A 21 19.31 -9.23 -2.68
C PRO A 21 19.02 -10.61 -2.07
N PRO A 22 18.85 -10.68 -0.74
CA PRO A 22 18.38 -11.89 -0.09
C PRO A 22 17.08 -12.41 -0.72
N GLU A 23 16.92 -13.74 -0.76
CA GLU A 23 15.72 -14.33 -1.33
C GLU A 23 14.45 -13.82 -0.61
N GLN A 24 13.53 -13.29 -1.37
CA GLN A 24 12.24 -12.82 -0.88
C GLN A 24 11.27 -14.00 -0.83
N VAL A 25 10.94 -14.46 0.37
CA VAL A 25 10.06 -15.61 0.59
C VAL A 25 8.64 -15.18 0.97
N GLY A 26 7.66 -15.98 0.61
CA GLY A 26 6.29 -15.87 1.06
C GLY A 26 5.50 -14.68 0.51
N LEU A 27 4.35 -14.43 1.11
CA LEU A 27 3.50 -13.27 0.84
C LEU A 27 4.14 -11.99 1.41
N ALA A 28 4.04 -10.87 0.69
CA ALA A 28 4.46 -9.56 1.18
C ALA A 28 3.65 -9.18 2.43
N PHE A 29 4.31 -8.98 3.58
CA PHE A 29 3.66 -8.70 4.86
C PHE A 29 4.33 -7.55 5.61
N GLY A 30 3.55 -6.55 6.01
CA GLY A 30 4.05 -5.45 6.83
C GLY A 30 3.07 -4.28 6.95
N PRO A 31 3.46 -3.23 7.67
CA PRO A 31 2.62 -2.06 7.83
C PRO A 31 2.91 -0.96 6.79
N TYR A 32 1.97 -0.05 6.67
CA TYR A 32 2.19 1.26 6.09
C TYR A 32 3.15 2.07 6.97
N HIS A 33 4.05 2.83 6.36
CA HIS A 33 5.04 3.70 7.03
C HIS A 33 6.05 2.99 7.96
N LEU A 34 6.42 1.74 7.67
CA LEU A 34 7.48 1.09 8.44
C LEU A 34 8.80 1.86 8.33
N PRO A 35 9.49 2.19 9.46
CA PRO A 35 10.83 2.73 9.41
C PRO A 35 11.82 1.78 8.72
N THR A 36 12.77 2.33 7.94
CA THR A 36 13.74 1.53 7.19
C THR A 36 14.61 0.62 8.06
N GLY A 37 14.94 1.05 9.27
CA GLY A 37 15.70 0.25 10.24
C GLY A 37 14.96 -0.99 10.78
N LEU A 38 13.67 -1.13 10.48
CA LEU A 38 12.84 -2.28 10.88
C LEU A 38 12.54 -3.24 9.71
N TYR A 39 13.12 -3.00 8.54
CA TYR A 39 13.02 -3.94 7.42
C TYR A 39 13.77 -5.23 7.76
N GLY A 40 13.18 -6.37 7.47
CA GLY A 40 13.81 -7.64 7.72
C GLY A 40 12.82 -8.78 7.97
N PRO A 41 13.24 -9.79 8.76
CA PRO A 41 12.47 -11.01 8.92
C PRO A 41 11.11 -10.83 9.57
N ASP A 42 10.92 -9.80 10.41
CA ASP A 42 9.66 -9.54 11.11
C ASP A 42 8.64 -8.79 10.24
N HIS A 43 9.13 -8.02 9.25
CA HIS A 43 8.32 -7.27 8.31
C HIS A 43 8.92 -7.38 6.91
N SER A 44 8.40 -8.31 6.12
CA SER A 44 8.91 -8.58 4.77
C SER A 44 8.43 -7.59 3.72
N ALA A 45 7.57 -6.64 4.10
CA ALA A 45 7.10 -5.59 3.19
C ALA A 45 6.65 -4.32 3.93
N THR A 46 6.52 -3.26 3.18
CA THR A 46 5.89 -2.00 3.61
C THR A 46 5.21 -1.31 2.45
N LEU A 47 4.25 -0.42 2.76
CA LEU A 47 3.80 0.63 1.85
C LEU A 47 4.31 1.96 2.39
N ARG A 48 4.92 2.79 1.55
CA ARG A 48 5.44 4.09 1.97
C ARG A 48 5.38 5.15 0.89
N ALA A 49 5.32 6.41 1.31
CA ALA A 49 5.48 7.53 0.39
C ALA A 49 6.94 7.62 -0.09
N ALA A 50 7.13 7.78 -1.39
CA ALA A 50 8.42 8.11 -1.97
C ALA A 50 8.86 9.51 -1.51
N ARG A 51 10.10 9.64 -1.05
CA ARG A 51 10.71 10.89 -0.60
C ARG A 51 11.96 11.13 -1.41
N SER A 52 12.01 12.22 -2.18
CA SER A 52 13.13 12.48 -3.09
C SER A 52 14.50 12.54 -2.39
N ILE A 53 14.53 13.03 -1.15
CA ILE A 53 15.79 13.19 -0.39
C ILE A 53 16.41 11.84 0.01
N ASP A 54 15.59 10.82 0.31
CA ASP A 54 16.06 9.52 0.81
C ASP A 54 15.72 8.37 -0.16
N PHE A 55 15.28 8.69 -1.37
CA PHE A 55 14.65 7.72 -2.27
C PHE A 55 15.49 6.46 -2.50
N TRP A 56 16.75 6.66 -2.91
CA TRP A 56 17.65 5.54 -3.18
C TRP A 56 18.09 4.83 -1.90
N ALA A 57 18.37 5.59 -0.83
CA ALA A 57 18.75 5.01 0.46
C ALA A 57 17.63 4.12 1.02
N ASP A 58 16.38 4.54 0.89
CA ASP A 58 15.20 3.77 1.30
C ASP A 58 15.05 2.46 0.49
N LEU A 59 15.24 2.51 -0.83
CA LEU A 59 15.16 1.33 -1.70
C LEU A 59 16.33 0.37 -1.46
N GLU A 60 17.53 0.89 -1.29
CA GLU A 60 18.70 0.06 -0.96
C GLU A 60 18.59 -0.58 0.43
N ALA A 61 18.02 0.10 1.40
CA ALA A 61 17.74 -0.50 2.70
C ALA A 61 16.75 -1.65 2.59
N ALA A 62 15.68 -1.47 1.80
CA ALA A 62 14.70 -2.54 1.56
C ALA A 62 15.34 -3.73 0.81
N ARG A 63 16.10 -3.46 -0.25
CA ARG A 63 16.81 -4.46 -1.05
C ARG A 63 17.74 -5.32 -0.18
N ARG A 64 18.60 -4.68 0.61
CA ARG A 64 19.55 -5.37 1.51
C ARG A 64 18.86 -6.21 2.57
N ALA A 65 17.69 -5.78 3.04
CA ALA A 65 16.90 -6.53 4.01
C ALA A 65 15.99 -7.62 3.38
N GLY A 66 15.98 -7.76 2.05
CA GLY A 66 15.04 -8.64 1.33
C GLY A 66 13.58 -8.21 1.50
N ALA A 67 13.34 -6.95 1.85
CA ALA A 67 12.00 -6.42 2.02
C ALA A 67 11.40 -5.90 0.71
N ARG A 68 10.09 -5.95 0.60
CA ARG A 68 9.32 -5.50 -0.57
C ARG A 68 8.62 -4.19 -0.28
N VAL A 69 8.59 -3.28 -1.23
CA VAL A 69 8.03 -1.95 -1.06
C VAL A 69 6.93 -1.67 -2.07
N ILE A 70 5.76 -1.26 -1.58
CA ILE A 70 4.75 -0.59 -2.39
C ILE A 70 4.99 0.92 -2.22
N LEU A 71 5.24 1.63 -3.32
CA LEU A 71 5.55 3.06 -3.30
C LEU A 71 4.32 3.91 -3.60
N SER A 72 4.15 5.00 -2.85
CA SER A 72 3.26 6.09 -3.23
C SER A 72 4.10 7.27 -3.73
N PHE A 73 4.03 7.57 -5.03
CA PHE A 73 4.73 8.72 -5.62
C PHE A 73 3.98 10.04 -5.44
N VAL A 74 2.72 9.99 -5.03
CA VAL A 74 1.86 11.17 -4.91
C VAL A 74 1.89 11.81 -3.51
N GLY A 75 2.14 11.03 -2.48
CA GLY A 75 2.14 11.49 -1.09
C GLY A 75 0.74 11.86 -0.59
N ASN A 76 0.65 12.87 0.27
CA ASN A 76 -0.61 13.25 0.93
C ASN A 76 -1.63 13.85 -0.06
N GLU A 77 -2.92 13.47 0.08
CA GLU A 77 -4.04 13.82 -0.81
C GLU A 77 -4.25 15.33 -0.95
N ARG A 78 -3.99 16.11 0.10
CA ARG A 78 -4.10 17.58 0.07
C ARG A 78 -3.27 18.21 -1.05
N ARG A 79 -2.22 17.54 -1.51
CA ARG A 79 -1.30 18.04 -2.54
C ARG A 79 -1.84 17.93 -3.97
N TYR A 80 -2.89 17.13 -4.17
CA TYR A 80 -3.52 16.94 -5.46
C TYR A 80 -5.05 17.13 -5.42
N ARG A 81 -5.53 17.90 -4.44
CA ARG A 81 -6.87 18.50 -4.46
C ARG A 81 -6.83 19.88 -5.09
N ASP A 82 -7.94 20.29 -5.72
CA ASP A 82 -8.15 21.66 -6.15
C ASP A 82 -8.56 22.57 -4.97
N ASP A 83 -8.88 23.81 -5.25
CA ASP A 83 -9.32 24.83 -4.26
C ASP A 83 -10.71 24.55 -3.67
N LYS A 84 -11.49 23.67 -4.28
CA LYS A 84 -12.76 23.15 -3.73
C LYS A 84 -12.59 21.82 -3.01
N ASN A 85 -11.36 21.37 -2.81
CA ASN A 85 -10.99 20.06 -2.26
C ASN A 85 -11.39 18.87 -3.15
N HIS A 86 -11.76 19.06 -4.41
CA HIS A 86 -12.00 17.96 -5.33
C HIS A 86 -10.66 17.36 -5.81
N PHE A 87 -10.72 16.10 -6.25
CA PHE A 87 -9.56 15.45 -6.89
C PHE A 87 -9.16 16.20 -8.18
N SER A 88 -7.87 16.45 -8.33
CA SER A 88 -7.28 17.07 -9.52
C SER A 88 -6.30 16.12 -10.19
N MET A 89 -6.69 15.55 -11.34
CA MET A 89 -5.84 14.69 -12.15
C MET A 89 -4.53 15.39 -12.56
N ALA A 90 -4.61 16.67 -12.92
CA ALA A 90 -3.42 17.44 -13.33
C ALA A 90 -2.42 17.56 -12.17
N LYS A 91 -2.90 17.89 -10.97
CA LYS A 91 -2.03 17.96 -9.79
C LYS A 91 -1.49 16.58 -9.40
N TRP A 92 -2.30 15.51 -9.52
CA TRP A 92 -1.88 14.15 -9.29
C TRP A 92 -0.75 13.74 -10.24
N LYS A 93 -0.92 13.96 -11.56
CA LYS A 93 0.11 13.68 -12.57
C LYS A 93 1.40 14.47 -12.28
N ALA A 94 1.30 15.75 -11.94
CA ALA A 94 2.46 16.57 -11.58
C ALA A 94 3.21 16.02 -10.33
N ARG A 95 2.51 15.34 -9.41
CA ARG A 95 3.17 14.66 -8.28
C ARG A 95 3.95 13.45 -8.72
N VAL A 96 3.39 12.63 -9.61
CA VAL A 96 4.06 11.44 -10.18
C VAL A 96 5.26 11.84 -11.03
N ASP A 97 5.13 12.90 -11.82
CA ASP A 97 6.18 13.39 -12.73
C ASP A 97 7.49 13.77 -12.03
N ARG A 98 7.44 14.10 -10.75
CA ARG A 98 8.66 14.34 -9.94
C ARG A 98 9.60 13.14 -9.89
N TYR A 99 9.08 11.94 -10.17
CA TYR A 99 9.81 10.69 -10.15
C TYR A 99 9.98 10.05 -11.54
N ARG A 100 9.50 10.70 -12.60
CA ARG A 100 9.55 10.17 -13.97
C ARG A 100 10.95 9.82 -14.42
N GLY A 101 11.96 10.59 -14.02
CA GLY A 101 13.37 10.34 -14.36
C GLY A 101 14.08 9.34 -13.45
N TYR A 102 13.41 8.77 -12.44
CA TYR A 102 14.03 7.81 -11.53
C TYR A 102 13.93 6.40 -12.13
N ASP A 103 15.06 5.84 -12.56
CA ASP A 103 15.10 4.47 -13.09
C ASP A 103 15.09 3.45 -11.93
N ILE A 104 13.90 2.94 -11.63
CA ILE A 104 13.69 1.90 -10.62
C ILE A 104 13.58 0.49 -11.22
N SER A 105 13.94 0.31 -12.49
CA SER A 105 13.74 -0.95 -13.21
C SER A 105 14.41 -2.14 -12.52
N SER A 106 15.62 -1.96 -11.99
CA SER A 106 16.33 -3.01 -11.27
C SER A 106 15.61 -3.45 -10.00
N TYR A 107 15.01 -2.50 -9.26
CA TYR A 107 14.24 -2.79 -8.04
C TYR A 107 12.88 -3.44 -8.33
N ILE A 108 12.30 -3.18 -9.50
CA ILE A 108 11.09 -3.89 -9.95
C ILE A 108 11.45 -5.32 -10.37
N GLN A 109 12.53 -5.50 -11.12
CA GLN A 109 12.98 -6.80 -11.62
C GLN A 109 13.34 -7.77 -10.51
N ASP A 110 14.03 -7.32 -9.46
CA ASP A 110 14.39 -8.15 -8.33
C ASP A 110 13.26 -8.30 -7.28
N GLY A 111 12.16 -7.58 -7.49
CA GLY A 111 10.99 -7.65 -6.61
C GLY A 111 11.10 -6.82 -5.33
N THR A 112 12.08 -5.93 -5.22
CA THR A 112 12.15 -4.96 -4.10
C THR A 112 10.99 -3.96 -4.19
N VAL A 113 10.68 -3.43 -5.38
CA VAL A 113 9.50 -2.59 -5.60
C VAL A 113 8.41 -3.40 -6.27
N ILE A 114 7.30 -3.63 -5.56
CA ILE A 114 6.23 -4.54 -5.97
C ILE A 114 4.92 -3.84 -6.35
N GLY A 115 4.85 -2.52 -6.27
CA GLY A 115 3.64 -1.79 -6.65
C GLY A 115 3.74 -0.28 -6.48
N HIS A 116 2.91 0.42 -7.24
CA HIS A 116 2.61 1.84 -7.06
C HIS A 116 1.24 2.00 -6.43
N TYR A 117 1.19 2.53 -5.21
CA TYR A 117 -0.03 2.92 -4.53
C TYR A 117 -0.50 4.28 -5.06
N ILE A 118 -1.58 4.27 -5.85
CA ILE A 118 -1.97 5.41 -6.67
C ILE A 118 -2.94 6.38 -5.98
N LEU A 119 -3.85 5.88 -5.13
CA LEU A 119 -4.85 6.72 -4.46
C LEU A 119 -5.44 6.02 -3.22
N ASP A 120 -5.90 6.83 -2.27
CA ASP A 120 -6.68 6.41 -1.10
C ASP A 120 -8.16 6.73 -1.28
N GLU A 121 -9.02 5.77 -0.93
CA GLU A 121 -10.48 5.89 -0.80
C GLU A 121 -11.17 6.76 -1.88
N PRO A 122 -11.08 6.40 -3.18
CA PRO A 122 -11.73 7.16 -4.26
C PRO A 122 -13.24 7.27 -4.11
N HIS A 123 -13.83 6.31 -3.40
CA HIS A 123 -15.27 6.17 -3.16
C HIS A 123 -15.81 7.04 -2.02
N ASP A 124 -14.95 7.57 -1.16
CA ASP A 124 -15.37 8.36 0.00
C ASP A 124 -15.45 9.85 -0.36
N PRO A 125 -16.66 10.43 -0.54
CA PRO A 125 -16.81 11.83 -0.91
C PRO A 125 -16.29 12.79 0.17
N SER A 126 -16.14 12.36 1.43
CA SER A 126 -15.58 13.21 2.49
C SER A 126 -14.11 13.54 2.22
N ASN A 127 -13.41 12.69 1.50
CA ASN A 127 -12.02 12.92 1.10
C ASN A 127 -11.91 13.87 -0.12
N TRP A 128 -12.98 14.05 -0.90
CA TRP A 128 -12.93 14.70 -2.22
C TRP A 128 -13.96 15.81 -2.38
N GLY A 129 -14.15 16.63 -1.34
CA GLY A 129 -15.00 17.81 -1.41
C GLY A 129 -16.47 17.52 -1.75
N GLY A 130 -17.00 16.38 -1.30
CA GLY A 130 -18.39 15.96 -1.56
C GLY A 130 -18.55 15.18 -2.88
N THR A 131 -17.46 14.94 -3.64
CA THR A 131 -17.49 14.15 -4.89
C THR A 131 -16.80 12.80 -4.70
N VAL A 132 -16.84 11.94 -5.70
CA VAL A 132 -16.06 10.71 -5.76
C VAL A 132 -15.05 10.79 -6.90
N VAL A 133 -13.90 10.11 -6.76
CA VAL A 133 -13.01 9.89 -7.90
C VAL A 133 -13.56 8.72 -8.70
N THR A 134 -13.90 8.96 -9.95
CA THR A 134 -14.57 7.98 -10.79
C THR A 134 -13.67 6.79 -11.13
N ARG A 135 -14.28 5.64 -11.45
CA ARG A 135 -13.55 4.43 -11.89
C ARG A 135 -12.69 4.68 -13.13
N ALA A 136 -13.19 5.51 -14.07
CA ALA A 136 -12.43 5.92 -15.25
C ALA A 136 -11.19 6.75 -14.88
N GLN A 137 -11.30 7.68 -13.92
CA GLN A 137 -10.15 8.44 -13.42
C GLN A 137 -9.14 7.52 -12.70
N VAL A 138 -9.63 6.51 -11.98
CA VAL A 138 -8.75 5.50 -11.34
C VAL A 138 -7.95 4.75 -12.41
N ASP A 139 -8.59 4.28 -13.48
CA ASP A 139 -7.87 3.58 -14.57
C ASP A 139 -6.94 4.51 -15.35
N GLU A 140 -7.30 5.79 -15.53
CA GLU A 140 -6.43 6.81 -16.12
C GLU A 140 -5.17 7.06 -15.28
N MET A 141 -5.28 7.08 -13.93
CA MET A 141 -4.12 7.16 -13.05
C MET A 141 -3.21 5.92 -13.21
N ALA A 142 -3.80 4.74 -13.27
CA ALA A 142 -3.07 3.50 -13.50
C ALA A 142 -2.36 3.49 -14.86
N GLN A 143 -3.05 3.93 -15.92
CA GLN A 143 -2.47 4.10 -17.25
C GLN A 143 -1.27 5.06 -17.23
N TYR A 144 -1.42 6.19 -16.56
CA TYR A 144 -0.34 7.16 -16.45
C TYR A 144 0.88 6.59 -15.70
N SER A 145 0.65 5.87 -14.62
CA SER A 145 1.72 5.16 -13.91
C SER A 145 2.45 4.17 -14.81
N LYS A 146 1.71 3.35 -15.55
CA LYS A 146 2.28 2.35 -16.48
C LYS A 146 2.97 2.98 -17.69
N SER A 147 2.64 4.20 -18.07
CA SER A 147 3.37 4.93 -19.12
C SER A 147 4.79 5.32 -18.69
N ILE A 148 5.06 5.34 -17.38
CA ILE A 148 6.39 5.65 -16.81
C ILE A 148 7.09 4.36 -16.38
N TRP A 149 6.37 3.45 -15.70
CA TRP A 149 6.86 2.17 -15.17
C TRP A 149 5.96 1.03 -15.66
N PRO A 150 6.15 0.53 -16.89
CA PRO A 150 5.20 -0.40 -17.55
C PRO A 150 4.97 -1.70 -16.78
N SER A 151 6.00 -2.23 -16.11
CA SER A 151 5.94 -3.49 -15.36
C SER A 151 5.54 -3.34 -13.89
N LEU A 152 5.38 -2.11 -13.40
CA LEU A 152 5.01 -1.87 -11.99
C LEU A 152 3.51 -2.03 -11.78
N PRO A 153 3.07 -2.96 -10.93
CA PRO A 153 1.66 -3.10 -10.57
C PRO A 153 1.09 -1.81 -9.95
N THR A 154 -0.14 -1.46 -10.30
CA THR A 154 -0.86 -0.33 -9.73
C THR A 154 -1.88 -0.81 -8.70
N ILE A 155 -1.87 -0.19 -7.54
CA ILE A 155 -2.68 -0.59 -6.37
C ILE A 155 -3.45 0.61 -5.86
N ILE A 156 -4.74 0.43 -5.57
CA ILE A 156 -5.61 1.46 -5.00
C ILE A 156 -6.20 0.99 -3.68
N ARG A 157 -6.22 1.83 -2.65
CA ARG A 157 -7.04 1.56 -1.48
C ARG A 157 -8.48 1.99 -1.76
N GLY A 158 -9.30 1.02 -2.03
CA GLY A 158 -10.71 1.23 -2.35
C GLY A 158 -11.47 -0.07 -2.24
N TRP A 159 -12.75 0.04 -1.90
CA TRP A 159 -13.62 -1.13 -1.80
C TRP A 159 -13.74 -1.83 -3.15
N PRO A 160 -13.42 -3.13 -3.26
CA PRO A 160 -13.71 -3.90 -4.48
C PRO A 160 -15.16 -3.76 -4.93
N GLU A 161 -16.11 -3.62 -3.99
CA GLU A 161 -17.50 -3.33 -4.31
C GLU A 161 -17.70 -2.03 -5.10
N PHE A 162 -17.00 -0.96 -4.75
CA PHE A 162 -17.01 0.28 -5.53
C PHE A 162 -16.36 0.09 -6.90
N LEU A 163 -15.35 -0.74 -6.99
CA LEU A 163 -14.58 -0.95 -8.23
C LEU A 163 -15.27 -1.89 -9.22
N LYS A 164 -16.10 -2.85 -8.76
CA LYS A 164 -16.79 -3.79 -9.64
C LYS A 164 -17.71 -3.09 -10.65
N GLY A 165 -17.94 -3.75 -11.79
CA GLY A 165 -18.79 -3.22 -12.87
C GLY A 165 -18.09 -2.19 -13.78
N TYR A 166 -16.75 -2.08 -13.68
CA TYR A 166 -15.91 -1.37 -14.62
C TYR A 166 -14.80 -2.30 -15.13
N GLN A 167 -14.47 -2.21 -16.42
CA GLN A 167 -13.42 -3.03 -17.04
C GLN A 167 -12.10 -2.24 -17.02
N TYR A 168 -11.31 -2.48 -15.98
CA TYR A 168 -9.99 -1.84 -15.85
C TYR A 168 -9.03 -2.37 -16.90
N GLN A 169 -8.36 -1.48 -17.62
CA GLN A 169 -7.30 -1.83 -18.55
C GLN A 169 -5.92 -1.82 -17.87
N TYR A 170 -5.73 -0.93 -16.91
CA TYR A 170 -4.42 -0.61 -16.34
C TYR A 170 -4.32 -0.82 -14.83
N LEU A 171 -5.42 -0.70 -14.08
CA LEU A 171 -5.40 -0.98 -12.65
C LEU A 171 -5.23 -2.48 -12.40
N ASP A 172 -4.31 -2.83 -11.51
CA ASP A 172 -3.97 -4.23 -11.20
C ASP A 172 -4.61 -4.76 -9.92
N ALA A 173 -4.65 -3.97 -8.84
CA ALA A 173 -5.09 -4.47 -7.54
C ALA A 173 -5.90 -3.45 -6.73
N ALA A 174 -6.84 -3.96 -5.95
CA ALA A 174 -7.54 -3.24 -4.89
C ALA A 174 -6.95 -3.60 -3.52
N TRP A 175 -6.99 -2.68 -2.56
CA TRP A 175 -6.59 -2.94 -1.18
C TRP A 175 -7.78 -2.79 -0.23
N ALA A 176 -8.22 -3.90 0.36
CA ALA A 176 -9.28 -3.98 1.36
C ALA A 176 -8.68 -4.09 2.77
N GLN A 177 -9.03 -3.14 3.63
CA GLN A 177 -8.62 -3.12 5.03
C GLN A 177 -9.76 -3.51 5.95
N TYR A 178 -9.57 -4.55 6.76
CA TYR A 178 -10.54 -4.96 7.76
C TYR A 178 -10.50 -4.06 9.00
N SER A 179 -11.69 -3.82 9.52
CA SER A 179 -11.96 -3.18 10.81
C SER A 179 -13.18 -3.86 11.42
N GLU A 180 -13.26 -3.98 12.74
CA GLU A 180 -14.39 -4.61 13.47
C GLU A 180 -15.76 -4.00 13.11
N ARG A 181 -15.80 -2.76 12.60
CA ARG A 181 -17.04 -2.12 12.12
C ARG A 181 -17.68 -2.84 10.93
N PHE A 182 -16.94 -3.70 10.24
CA PHE A 182 -17.43 -4.47 9.10
C PHE A 182 -18.01 -5.82 9.49
N GLY A 183 -18.02 -6.14 10.79
CA GLY A 183 -18.62 -7.34 11.32
C GLY A 183 -17.77 -8.60 11.07
N ASP A 184 -18.41 -9.64 10.56
CA ASP A 184 -17.78 -10.94 10.36
C ASP A 184 -16.64 -10.88 9.34
N VAL A 185 -15.46 -11.37 9.73
CA VAL A 185 -14.25 -11.31 8.90
C VAL A 185 -14.28 -12.32 7.75
N ASP A 186 -14.93 -13.47 7.92
CA ASP A 186 -15.06 -14.46 6.84
C ASP A 186 -15.97 -13.93 5.74
N ALA A 187 -17.10 -13.33 6.11
CA ALA A 187 -17.97 -12.63 5.18
C ALA A 187 -17.27 -11.44 4.50
N PHE A 188 -16.50 -10.67 5.27
CA PHE A 188 -15.71 -9.54 4.73
C PHE A 188 -14.76 -10.01 3.64
N ILE A 189 -13.92 -11.02 3.92
CA ILE A 189 -12.93 -11.45 2.93
C ILE A 189 -13.58 -12.12 1.71
N ALA A 190 -14.61 -12.96 1.91
CA ALA A 190 -15.33 -13.60 0.83
C ALA A 190 -15.98 -12.58 -0.12
N ASN A 191 -16.62 -11.54 0.41
CA ASN A 191 -17.20 -10.46 -0.38
C ASN A 191 -16.13 -9.68 -1.17
N ASN A 192 -15.03 -9.31 -0.53
CA ASN A 192 -13.95 -8.56 -1.20
C ASN A 192 -13.27 -9.38 -2.29
N VAL A 193 -13.08 -10.68 -2.12
CA VAL A 193 -12.54 -11.59 -3.15
C VAL A 193 -13.51 -11.70 -4.33
N ARG A 194 -14.80 -11.93 -4.05
CA ARG A 194 -15.83 -11.98 -5.10
C ARG A 194 -15.84 -10.71 -5.94
N ASP A 195 -15.84 -9.56 -5.29
CA ASP A 195 -15.98 -8.26 -5.96
C ASP A 195 -14.66 -7.85 -6.67
N ALA A 196 -13.49 -8.20 -6.13
CA ALA A 196 -12.20 -8.02 -6.81
C ALA A 196 -12.12 -8.87 -8.08
N ARG A 197 -12.53 -10.15 -8.01
CA ARG A 197 -12.63 -11.04 -9.19
C ARG A 197 -13.57 -10.48 -10.25
N ALA A 198 -14.73 -9.95 -9.83
CA ALA A 198 -15.70 -9.34 -10.74
C ALA A 198 -15.16 -8.07 -11.41
N ALA A 199 -14.23 -7.38 -10.78
CA ALA A 199 -13.51 -6.22 -11.36
C ALA A 199 -12.26 -6.62 -12.16
N GLY A 200 -11.88 -7.90 -12.20
CA GLY A 200 -10.65 -8.37 -12.83
C GLY A 200 -9.37 -7.87 -12.11
N LEU A 201 -9.43 -7.66 -10.80
CA LEU A 201 -8.35 -7.10 -10.00
C LEU A 201 -7.77 -8.14 -9.03
N GLN A 202 -6.47 -8.07 -8.75
CA GLN A 202 -5.87 -8.74 -7.61
C GLN A 202 -6.30 -8.05 -6.30
N LEU A 203 -6.06 -8.70 -5.15
CA LEU A 203 -6.46 -8.17 -3.85
C LEU A 203 -5.27 -8.06 -2.89
N VAL A 204 -5.01 -6.86 -2.40
CA VAL A 204 -4.21 -6.63 -1.20
C VAL A 204 -5.17 -6.63 -0.01
N VAL A 205 -4.82 -7.34 1.05
CA VAL A 205 -5.59 -7.37 2.29
C VAL A 205 -4.80 -6.76 3.44
N GLY A 206 -5.44 -6.50 4.56
CA GLY A 206 -4.78 -6.04 5.77
C GLY A 206 -5.74 -5.62 6.86
N LEU A 207 -5.19 -5.25 7.99
CA LEU A 207 -5.91 -4.80 9.17
C LEU A 207 -5.75 -3.28 9.34
N ASN A 208 -6.80 -2.60 9.77
CA ASN A 208 -6.69 -1.26 10.32
C ASN A 208 -6.30 -1.37 11.80
N LEU A 209 -4.99 -1.46 12.07
CA LEU A 209 -4.48 -1.77 13.42
C LEU A 209 -4.87 -0.71 14.45
N LEU A 210 -4.73 0.59 14.11
CA LEU A 210 -4.89 1.69 15.05
C LEU A 210 -6.32 2.27 15.11
N GLY A 211 -7.17 1.92 14.18
CA GLY A 211 -8.54 2.45 14.10
C GLY A 211 -9.59 1.38 13.87
N GLY A 212 -9.20 0.13 13.83
CA GLY A 212 -10.08 -1.00 13.50
C GLY A 212 -10.67 -1.74 14.68
N GLY A 213 -10.30 -1.40 15.91
CA GLY A 213 -10.81 -2.01 17.12
C GLY A 213 -12.13 -1.41 17.58
N THR A 214 -12.65 -1.92 18.72
CA THR A 214 -13.90 -1.47 19.35
C THR A 214 -13.63 -0.83 20.70
N LYS A 215 -14.59 0.01 21.17
CA LYS A 215 -14.55 0.60 22.51
C LYS A 215 -14.56 -0.48 23.60
N SER A 216 -15.29 -1.55 23.40
CA SER A 216 -15.38 -2.68 24.35
C SER A 216 -14.06 -3.41 24.54
N ALA A 217 -13.17 -3.42 23.53
CA ALA A 217 -11.83 -4.00 23.63
C ALA A 217 -10.85 -3.10 24.42
N GLY A 218 -11.16 -1.83 24.58
CA GLY A 218 -10.48 -0.90 25.50
C GLY A 218 -9.12 -0.38 25.05
N LEU A 219 -8.49 -0.94 24.02
CA LEU A 219 -7.16 -0.52 23.58
C LEU A 219 -7.25 0.78 22.77
N LYS A 220 -6.67 1.86 23.30
CA LYS A 220 -6.63 3.15 22.58
C LYS A 220 -5.78 3.07 21.33
N GLY A 221 -6.29 3.67 20.27
CA GLY A 221 -5.65 3.77 18.98
C GLY A 221 -5.39 5.22 18.59
N TYR A 222 -5.58 5.53 17.31
CA TYR A 222 -5.35 6.86 16.77
C TYR A 222 -6.51 7.82 17.07
N GLY A 223 -6.22 8.96 17.67
CA GLY A 223 -7.24 9.97 18.04
C GLY A 223 -8.29 9.41 19.01
N SER A 224 -9.56 9.49 18.64
CA SER A 224 -10.69 8.94 19.41
C SER A 224 -10.98 7.45 19.08
N ARG A 225 -10.27 6.84 18.15
CA ARG A 225 -10.47 5.46 17.69
C ARG A 225 -9.84 4.46 18.64
N TYR A 226 -10.20 3.19 18.46
CA TYR A 226 -9.65 2.07 19.22
C TYR A 226 -8.80 1.21 18.29
N ALA A 227 -7.67 0.75 18.82
CA ALA A 227 -6.77 -0.20 18.13
C ALA A 227 -7.29 -1.62 18.28
N LEU A 228 -6.87 -2.50 17.36
CA LEU A 228 -7.07 -3.94 17.50
C LEU A 228 -6.22 -4.48 18.66
N THR A 229 -6.78 -5.33 19.48
CA THR A 229 -6.04 -6.10 20.49
C THR A 229 -5.23 -7.21 19.82
N ALA A 230 -4.24 -7.77 20.52
CA ALA A 230 -3.45 -8.90 20.05
C ALA A 230 -4.33 -10.11 19.65
N ALA A 231 -5.38 -10.38 20.41
CA ALA A 231 -6.34 -11.44 20.10
C ALA A 231 -7.09 -11.17 18.79
N GLN A 232 -7.52 -9.93 18.57
CA GLN A 232 -8.17 -9.52 17.32
C GLN A 232 -7.20 -9.58 16.13
N VAL A 233 -5.94 -9.15 16.31
CA VAL A 233 -4.89 -9.27 15.29
C VAL A 233 -4.68 -10.73 14.88
N ARG A 234 -4.53 -11.64 15.83
CA ARG A 234 -4.37 -13.09 15.56
C ARG A 234 -5.58 -13.68 14.83
N ASN A 235 -6.76 -13.43 15.36
CA ASN A 235 -8.00 -14.01 14.84
C ASN A 235 -8.31 -13.44 13.43
N LYS A 236 -8.54 -12.13 13.35
CA LYS A 236 -8.95 -11.49 12.09
C LYS A 236 -7.83 -11.52 11.04
N GLY A 237 -6.59 -11.26 11.47
CA GLY A 237 -5.42 -11.36 10.61
C GLY A 237 -5.18 -12.79 10.12
N GLY A 238 -5.44 -13.79 10.95
CA GLY A 238 -5.33 -15.20 10.57
C GLY A 238 -6.27 -15.60 9.46
N VAL A 239 -7.52 -15.18 9.53
CA VAL A 239 -8.53 -15.41 8.47
C VAL A 239 -8.12 -14.73 7.16
N LEU A 240 -7.78 -13.44 7.22
CA LEU A 240 -7.32 -12.69 6.02
C LEU A 240 -6.04 -13.30 5.42
N MET A 241 -5.11 -13.78 6.28
CA MET A 241 -3.86 -14.39 5.83
C MET A 241 -4.08 -15.74 5.16
N ALA A 242 -5.13 -16.48 5.52
CA ALA A 242 -5.47 -17.75 4.91
C ALA A 242 -6.06 -17.63 3.49
N GLU A 243 -6.52 -16.43 3.08
CA GLU A 243 -7.13 -16.22 1.77
C GLU A 243 -6.10 -16.34 0.62
N PRO A 244 -6.18 -17.37 -0.23
CA PRO A 244 -5.18 -17.60 -1.27
C PRO A 244 -5.22 -16.56 -2.41
N TYR A 245 -6.32 -15.84 -2.56
CA TYR A 245 -6.45 -14.82 -3.61
C TYR A 245 -5.61 -13.57 -3.33
N SER A 246 -5.32 -13.26 -2.07
CA SER A 246 -4.53 -12.08 -1.72
C SER A 246 -3.10 -12.13 -2.25
N CYS A 247 -2.61 -11.00 -2.79
CA CYS A 247 -1.26 -10.85 -3.36
C CYS A 247 -0.28 -10.13 -2.40
N ALA A 248 -0.78 -9.44 -1.38
CA ALA A 248 0.01 -8.83 -0.31
C ALA A 248 -0.86 -8.64 0.94
N PHE A 249 -0.23 -8.48 2.09
CA PHE A 249 -0.87 -8.17 3.36
C PHE A 249 -0.28 -6.90 3.95
N ILE A 250 -0.99 -5.77 3.83
CA ILE A 250 -0.50 -4.46 4.28
C ILE A 250 -1.43 -3.91 5.36
N ASN A 251 -0.88 -3.68 6.54
CA ASN A 251 -1.61 -3.13 7.68
C ASN A 251 -1.57 -1.60 7.70
N TRP A 252 -2.62 -0.96 8.16
CA TRP A 252 -2.66 0.45 8.48
C TRP A 252 -2.56 0.64 10.00
N GLU A 253 -1.59 1.36 10.53
CA GLU A 253 -0.27 1.75 10.04
C GLU A 253 0.76 1.46 11.14
N TYR A 254 2.06 1.60 10.88
CA TYR A 254 3.08 1.50 11.90
C TYR A 254 2.92 2.61 12.94
N ASN A 255 3.02 2.21 14.21
CA ASN A 255 3.10 3.12 15.35
C ASN A 255 4.01 2.47 16.39
N GLU A 256 5.07 3.18 16.79
CA GLU A 256 6.09 2.63 17.67
C GLU A 256 5.53 2.14 19.00
N ALA A 257 4.67 2.92 19.65
CA ALA A 257 4.08 2.55 20.93
C ALA A 257 3.17 1.32 20.83
N TYR A 258 2.43 1.17 19.74
CA TYR A 258 1.57 0.00 19.51
C TYR A 258 2.38 -1.24 19.13
N PHE A 259 3.32 -1.12 18.18
CA PHE A 259 4.17 -2.23 17.75
C PHE A 259 5.17 -2.67 18.79
N GLY A 260 5.60 -1.77 19.69
CA GLY A 260 6.49 -2.06 20.82
C GLY A 260 5.84 -2.86 21.96
N ARG A 261 4.51 -3.02 21.96
CA ARG A 261 3.82 -3.87 22.93
C ARG A 261 4.14 -5.35 22.67
N SER A 262 4.58 -6.07 23.71
CA SER A 262 4.96 -7.48 23.57
C SER A 262 3.85 -8.38 23.03
N ASP A 263 2.59 -8.15 23.46
CA ASP A 263 1.43 -8.90 23.02
C ASP A 263 1.08 -8.66 21.53
N ILE A 264 1.22 -7.43 21.04
CA ILE A 264 1.02 -7.05 19.64
C ILE A 264 2.17 -7.57 18.77
N LYS A 265 3.42 -7.38 19.23
CA LYS A 265 4.60 -7.90 18.54
C LYS A 265 4.47 -9.40 18.30
N GLY A 266 4.17 -10.19 19.33
CA GLY A 266 3.96 -11.63 19.18
C GLY A 266 2.83 -11.99 18.22
N ALA A 267 1.72 -11.23 18.21
CA ALA A 267 0.63 -11.45 17.26
C ALA A 267 1.04 -11.17 15.81
N LEU A 268 1.81 -10.12 15.57
CA LEU A 268 2.32 -9.78 14.23
C LEU A 268 3.39 -10.75 13.74
N GLU A 269 4.27 -11.24 14.64
CA GLU A 269 5.25 -12.28 14.33
C GLU A 269 4.58 -13.59 13.89
N GLU A 270 3.52 -14.00 14.58
CA GLU A 270 2.72 -15.17 14.18
C GLU A 270 2.09 -15.00 12.78
N LEU A 271 1.56 -13.82 12.47
CA LEU A 271 1.03 -13.53 11.13
C LEU A 271 2.13 -13.52 10.07
N ASN A 272 3.28 -12.93 10.39
CA ASN A 272 4.42 -12.92 9.47
C ASN A 272 4.94 -14.33 9.19
N GLN A 273 4.99 -15.21 10.21
CA GLN A 273 5.36 -16.60 9.99
C GLN A 273 4.38 -17.31 9.04
N LYS A 274 3.07 -17.06 9.19
CA LYS A 274 2.07 -17.55 8.22
C LYS A 274 2.29 -16.98 6.83
N ALA A 275 2.61 -15.69 6.70
CA ALA A 275 2.91 -15.05 5.42
C ALA A 275 4.13 -15.69 4.72
N ARG A 276 5.20 -15.98 5.47
CA ARG A 276 6.41 -16.64 4.96
C ARG A 276 6.15 -18.04 4.42
N ASN A 277 5.18 -18.76 4.99
CA ASN A 277 4.79 -20.10 4.54
C ASN A 277 3.85 -20.09 3.32
N ARG A 278 3.42 -18.92 2.85
CA ARG A 278 2.62 -18.80 1.64
C ARG A 278 3.51 -18.68 0.40
N PRO A 279 3.01 -19.05 -0.78
CA PRO A 279 3.72 -18.77 -2.03
C PRO A 279 3.86 -17.25 -2.25
N LYS A 280 5.01 -16.84 -2.80
CA LYS A 280 5.20 -15.48 -3.31
C LYS A 280 4.17 -15.22 -4.41
N LYS A 281 3.54 -14.04 -4.40
CA LYS A 281 2.51 -13.67 -5.37
C LYS A 281 2.72 -12.25 -5.87
N SER A 282 2.47 -12.02 -7.16
CA SER A 282 2.44 -10.70 -7.77
C SER A 282 1.06 -10.07 -7.60
N CYS A 283 1.00 -8.75 -7.43
CA CYS A 283 -0.23 -7.99 -7.52
C CYS A 283 -0.54 -7.51 -8.96
N ALA A 284 0.27 -7.86 -9.95
CA ALA A 284 -0.11 -7.68 -11.36
C ALA A 284 -1.26 -8.61 -11.74
N LYS A 285 -2.19 -8.12 -12.57
CA LYS A 285 -3.26 -8.92 -13.16
C LYS A 285 -2.81 -9.61 -14.44
#